data_420d19ef64673ad5455da73fe44e2068
#
_entry.id   420d19ef64673ad5455da73fe44e2068
#
_cell.length_a   1.000
_cell.length_b   1.000
_cell.length_c   1.000
_cell.angle_alpha   90.00
_cell.angle_beta   90.00
_cell.angle_gamma   90.00
#
_symmetry.space_group_name_H-M   'P 1'
#
loop_
_entity.id
_entity.type
_entity.pdbx_description
1 polymer ?
#
loop_
_entity_poly.entity_id
_entity_poly.type
_entity_poly.pdbx_seq_one_letter_code
_entity_poly.pdbx_strand_id
1 'polypeptide(L)'
;MSDALKKVQSGQPLVIPASAYNAFIDAAIDFRQRTAHIGQGAQPAFQQATIILVRNDSGADRQRFEVLGVDGPVIDPSYNEEEFKNRMALACVSPVVDTHEGRFVVLAEPVGSGKIGRAFAAGVCAVKINVIDETEEPRFVEIAGGTTANLDVKRRGSAGILWRVGGTGVQWAVIRFGKPIPLHVFPVNLSQSGGSQGDESYAASWTYNVYDIKSGALLESSVDPTSSPHKWKRPSIGQMIAADFGYAHYQDDGSGGEQLVLGWINEMVDQEACETSGYGT
;
A
#
# COMPACT_ATOMS: atom_id res chain seq x y z
N MET A 1 -34.80 -21.47 -34.07
CA MET A 1 -33.51 -20.86 -34.41
C MET A 1 -32.67 -21.94 -35.09
N SER A 2 -32.27 -21.79 -36.34
CA SER A 2 -31.38 -22.74 -37.03
C SER A 2 -30.00 -22.60 -36.39
N ASP A 3 -29.44 -23.71 -35.94
CA ASP A 3 -28.09 -23.77 -35.38
C ASP A 3 -27.08 -23.47 -36.50
N ALA A 4 -26.52 -22.25 -36.50
CA ALA A 4 -25.62 -21.77 -37.56
C ALA A 4 -24.28 -22.52 -37.62
N LEU A 5 -23.97 -23.34 -36.61
CA LEU A 5 -22.73 -24.10 -36.45
C LEU A 5 -22.93 -25.63 -36.50
N LYS A 6 -24.00 -26.09 -37.10
CA LYS A 6 -24.30 -27.54 -37.22
C LYS A 6 -23.22 -28.26 -38.05
N LYS A 7 -22.68 -29.35 -37.50
CA LYS A 7 -21.71 -30.20 -38.20
C LYS A 7 -22.37 -30.92 -39.35
N VAL A 8 -21.73 -30.93 -40.54
CA VAL A 8 -22.17 -31.59 -41.77
C VAL A 8 -21.54 -32.99 -41.82
N GLN A 9 -22.32 -33.99 -42.23
CA GLN A 9 -21.83 -35.35 -42.41
C GLN A 9 -21.28 -35.55 -43.83
N SER A 10 -20.37 -36.50 -43.96
CA SER A 10 -19.77 -36.85 -45.27
C SER A 10 -20.88 -37.26 -46.27
N GLY A 11 -20.84 -36.66 -47.48
CA GLY A 11 -21.83 -36.89 -48.55
C GLY A 11 -23.05 -35.95 -48.54
N GLN A 12 -23.20 -35.10 -47.52
CA GLN A 12 -24.24 -34.06 -47.55
C GLN A 12 -23.77 -32.82 -48.33
N PRO A 13 -24.68 -32.13 -49.06
CA PRO A 13 -24.33 -30.89 -49.76
C PRO A 13 -23.99 -29.80 -48.70
N LEU A 14 -22.86 -29.14 -48.88
CA LEU A 14 -22.43 -28.06 -47.99
C LEU A 14 -23.17 -26.77 -48.39
N VAL A 15 -24.13 -26.38 -47.54
CA VAL A 15 -24.79 -25.07 -47.63
C VAL A 15 -24.39 -24.27 -46.41
N ILE A 16 -23.57 -23.23 -46.63
CA ILE A 16 -23.10 -22.37 -45.50
C ILE A 16 -24.01 -21.14 -45.46
N PRO A 17 -24.83 -20.95 -44.41
CA PRO A 17 -25.57 -19.71 -44.18
C PRO A 17 -24.62 -18.53 -44.07
N ALA A 18 -25.02 -17.35 -44.54
CA ALA A 18 -24.21 -16.14 -44.42
C ALA A 18 -23.79 -15.82 -42.99
N SER A 19 -24.65 -16.13 -41.99
CA SER A 19 -24.33 -15.97 -40.57
C SER A 19 -23.19 -16.88 -40.12
N ALA A 20 -23.15 -18.14 -40.57
CA ALA A 20 -22.06 -19.07 -40.27
C ALA A 20 -20.74 -18.66 -40.93
N TYR A 21 -20.83 -18.21 -42.18
CA TYR A 21 -19.66 -17.70 -42.91
C TYR A 21 -19.06 -16.46 -42.22
N ASN A 22 -19.91 -15.52 -41.82
CA ASN A 22 -19.45 -14.34 -41.06
C ASN A 22 -18.83 -14.72 -39.71
N ALA A 23 -19.40 -15.68 -38.97
CA ALA A 23 -18.81 -16.18 -37.74
C ALA A 23 -17.43 -16.82 -37.94
N PHE A 24 -17.18 -17.50 -39.09
CA PHE A 24 -15.85 -18.00 -39.42
C PHE A 24 -14.86 -16.88 -39.74
N ILE A 25 -15.30 -15.85 -40.45
CA ILE A 25 -14.48 -14.67 -40.74
C ILE A 25 -14.12 -13.93 -39.42
N ASP A 26 -15.10 -13.71 -38.56
CA ASP A 26 -14.88 -13.06 -37.26
C ASP A 26 -13.90 -13.86 -36.37
N ALA A 27 -14.06 -15.19 -36.34
CA ALA A 27 -13.12 -16.07 -35.65
C ALA A 27 -11.70 -16.05 -36.23
N ALA A 28 -11.60 -15.98 -37.56
CA ALA A 28 -10.30 -15.86 -38.27
C ALA A 28 -9.64 -14.50 -38.01
N ILE A 29 -10.42 -13.43 -37.95
CA ILE A 29 -9.93 -12.09 -37.62
C ILE A 29 -9.44 -12.06 -36.16
N ASP A 30 -10.24 -12.57 -35.22
CA ASP A 30 -9.88 -12.67 -33.82
C ASP A 30 -8.60 -13.52 -33.62
N PHE A 31 -8.51 -14.66 -34.30
CA PHE A 31 -7.29 -15.50 -34.29
C PHE A 31 -6.07 -14.76 -34.85
N ARG A 32 -6.23 -14.03 -35.96
CA ARG A 32 -5.13 -13.23 -36.54
C ARG A 32 -4.71 -12.09 -35.63
N GLN A 33 -5.64 -11.40 -34.98
CA GLN A 33 -5.34 -10.34 -34.02
C GLN A 33 -4.59 -10.91 -32.82
N ARG A 34 -5.01 -12.04 -32.27
CA ARG A 34 -4.28 -12.74 -31.21
C ARG A 34 -2.89 -13.19 -31.64
N THR A 35 -2.76 -13.71 -32.87
CA THR A 35 -1.49 -14.22 -33.41
C THR A 35 -0.53 -13.08 -33.79
N ALA A 36 -1.03 -11.94 -34.26
CA ALA A 36 -0.20 -10.77 -34.55
C ALA A 36 0.50 -10.21 -33.30
N HIS A 37 -0.12 -10.37 -32.13
CA HIS A 37 0.53 -10.08 -30.83
C HIS A 37 1.51 -11.17 -30.36
N ILE A 38 1.47 -12.37 -30.95
CA ILE A 38 2.38 -13.49 -30.63
C ILE A 38 3.74 -13.34 -31.30
N GLY A 39 3.84 -12.53 -32.38
CA GLY A 39 5.08 -12.37 -33.19
C GLY A 39 6.16 -11.49 -32.56
N GLN A 40 5.90 -10.82 -31.45
CA GLN A 40 6.90 -10.03 -30.73
C GLN A 40 7.05 -10.54 -29.28
N GLY A 41 7.66 -11.71 -29.14
CA GLY A 41 7.96 -12.30 -27.83
C GLY A 41 6.68 -12.70 -27.09
N ALA A 42 6.10 -13.81 -27.56
CA ALA A 42 4.90 -14.38 -26.95
C ALA A 42 5.16 -14.79 -25.49
N GLN A 43 4.99 -13.85 -24.59
CA GLN A 43 4.42 -14.23 -23.32
C GLN A 43 2.92 -14.49 -23.60
N PRO A 44 2.38 -15.68 -23.20
CA PRO A 44 0.94 -15.87 -23.25
C PRO A 44 0.33 -14.64 -22.59
N ALA A 45 -0.66 -14.02 -23.25
CA ALA A 45 -1.43 -12.96 -22.63
C ALA A 45 -2.11 -13.59 -21.43
N PHE A 46 -1.42 -13.61 -20.29
CA PHE A 46 -2.01 -13.89 -19.01
C PHE A 46 -3.06 -12.80 -18.85
N GLN A 47 -4.29 -13.20 -19.11
CA GLN A 47 -5.43 -12.34 -18.86
C GLN A 47 -5.30 -11.88 -17.41
N GLN A 48 -4.78 -10.66 -17.28
CA GLN A 48 -4.66 -9.92 -16.03
C GLN A 48 -4.02 -10.71 -14.89
N ALA A 49 -2.70 -10.75 -14.84
CA ALA A 49 -1.93 -11.16 -13.65
C ALA A 49 -2.29 -10.38 -12.36
N THR A 50 -3.21 -9.43 -12.47
CA THR A 50 -3.69 -8.54 -11.41
C THR A 50 -4.99 -9.03 -10.76
N ILE A 51 -5.73 -9.95 -11.40
CA ILE A 51 -6.99 -10.51 -10.87
C ILE A 51 -6.75 -11.95 -10.42
N ILE A 52 -7.15 -12.23 -9.19
CA ILE A 52 -7.04 -13.56 -8.58
C ILE A 52 -8.41 -14.06 -8.15
N LEU A 53 -8.52 -15.36 -7.88
CA LEU A 53 -9.69 -15.96 -7.24
C LEU A 53 -9.60 -15.78 -5.73
N VAL A 54 -10.72 -15.39 -5.14
CA VAL A 54 -10.85 -15.23 -3.69
C VAL A 54 -12.13 -15.90 -3.19
N ARG A 55 -12.09 -16.51 -2.00
CA ARG A 55 -13.26 -16.96 -1.28
C ARG A 55 -13.63 -15.91 -0.25
N ASN A 56 -14.89 -15.49 -0.24
CA ASN A 56 -15.38 -14.52 0.72
C ASN A 56 -15.76 -15.20 2.04
N ASP A 57 -14.85 -15.16 3.01
CA ASP A 57 -15.06 -15.69 4.36
C ASP A 57 -15.39 -14.57 5.39
N SER A 58 -15.82 -13.40 4.92
CA SER A 58 -16.15 -12.26 5.79
C SER A 58 -17.49 -12.40 6.54
N GLY A 59 -18.20 -13.49 6.33
CA GLY A 59 -19.48 -13.76 7.01
C GLY A 59 -20.71 -13.09 6.39
N ALA A 60 -20.57 -12.25 5.36
CA ALA A 60 -21.67 -11.59 4.67
C ALA A 60 -21.41 -11.49 3.16
N ASP A 61 -22.48 -11.30 2.39
CA ASP A 61 -22.38 -11.02 0.96
C ASP A 61 -21.69 -9.69 0.74
N ARG A 62 -20.75 -9.63 -0.22
CA ARG A 62 -19.96 -8.45 -0.53
C ARG A 62 -20.23 -7.97 -1.94
N GLN A 63 -20.23 -6.66 -2.09
CA GLN A 63 -20.48 -6.03 -3.37
C GLN A 63 -19.16 -5.81 -4.13
N ARG A 64 -19.27 -5.52 -5.42
CA ARG A 64 -18.14 -5.12 -6.24
C ARG A 64 -17.47 -3.87 -5.66
N PHE A 65 -16.14 -3.85 -5.66
CA PHE A 65 -15.27 -2.81 -5.13
C PHE A 65 -15.21 -2.72 -3.59
N GLU A 66 -15.81 -3.66 -2.88
CA GLU A 66 -15.53 -3.82 -1.45
C GLU A 66 -14.15 -4.44 -1.24
N VAL A 67 -13.57 -4.15 -0.08
CA VAL A 67 -12.21 -4.52 0.32
C VAL A 67 -12.25 -5.69 1.28
N LEU A 68 -11.40 -6.69 1.05
CA LEU A 68 -11.23 -7.82 1.96
C LEU A 68 -9.76 -8.00 2.32
N GLY A 69 -9.48 -8.37 3.56
CA GLY A 69 -8.15 -8.77 4.02
C GLY A 69 -7.83 -10.21 3.62
N VAL A 70 -6.60 -10.47 3.23
CA VAL A 70 -6.14 -11.82 2.85
C VAL A 70 -5.71 -12.58 4.09
N ASP A 71 -6.42 -13.66 4.40
CA ASP A 71 -6.14 -14.53 5.55
C ASP A 71 -5.18 -15.67 5.20
N GLY A 72 -5.35 -16.32 4.04
CA GLY A 72 -4.47 -17.39 3.60
C GLY A 72 -4.92 -18.05 2.29
N PRO A 73 -4.30 -19.15 1.89
CA PRO A 73 -4.75 -19.90 0.73
C PRO A 73 -6.01 -20.72 1.04
N VAL A 74 -6.90 -20.87 0.06
CA VAL A 74 -8.08 -21.75 0.19
C VAL A 74 -7.66 -23.22 0.24
N ILE A 75 -6.60 -23.58 -0.46
CA ILE A 75 -6.00 -24.90 -0.48
C ILE A 75 -4.64 -24.80 0.19
N ASP A 76 -4.51 -25.41 1.37
CA ASP A 76 -3.25 -25.42 2.10
C ASP A 76 -2.26 -26.38 1.41
N PRO A 77 -1.05 -25.91 1.03
CA PRO A 77 -0.05 -26.74 0.38
C PRO A 77 0.43 -27.93 1.23
N SER A 78 0.28 -27.88 2.56
CA SER A 78 0.62 -29.00 3.45
C SER A 78 -0.31 -30.20 3.26
N TYR A 79 -1.55 -29.97 2.80
CA TYR A 79 -2.51 -31.04 2.53
C TYR A 79 -2.53 -31.45 1.06
N ASN A 80 -2.37 -30.53 0.12
CA ASN A 80 -2.40 -30.82 -1.31
C ASN A 80 -1.60 -29.77 -2.12
N GLU A 81 -0.30 -30.02 -2.24
CA GLU A 81 0.64 -29.16 -2.95
C GLU A 81 0.31 -29.02 -4.44
N GLU A 82 -0.11 -30.10 -5.09
CA GLU A 82 -0.44 -30.08 -6.53
C GLU A 82 -1.68 -29.23 -6.83
N GLU A 83 -2.74 -29.36 -6.04
CA GLU A 83 -3.92 -28.52 -6.20
C GLU A 83 -3.62 -27.05 -5.86
N PHE A 84 -2.79 -26.78 -4.84
CA PHE A 84 -2.36 -25.43 -4.51
C PHE A 84 -1.65 -24.76 -5.70
N LYS A 85 -0.73 -25.46 -6.37
CA LYS A 85 -0.01 -24.97 -7.54
C LYS A 85 -0.92 -24.72 -8.73
N ASN A 86 -1.93 -25.56 -8.93
CA ASN A 86 -2.79 -25.54 -10.11
C ASN A 86 -4.03 -24.65 -9.96
N ARG A 87 -4.50 -24.42 -8.71
CA ARG A 87 -5.76 -23.72 -8.41
C ARG A 87 -5.60 -22.72 -7.29
N MET A 88 -4.72 -21.75 -7.49
CA MET A 88 -4.49 -20.73 -6.48
C MET A 88 -5.74 -19.88 -6.26
N ALA A 89 -6.27 -19.91 -5.03
CA ALA A 89 -7.33 -19.01 -4.55
C ALA A 89 -7.03 -18.64 -3.10
N LEU A 90 -7.36 -17.39 -2.72
CA LEU A 90 -7.11 -16.88 -1.38
C LEU A 90 -8.41 -16.81 -0.58
N ALA A 91 -8.37 -17.22 0.67
CA ALA A 91 -9.42 -16.98 1.65
C ALA A 91 -9.31 -15.53 2.13
N CYS A 92 -10.43 -14.79 2.10
CA CYS A 92 -10.44 -13.38 2.42
C CYS A 92 -11.55 -13.08 3.44
N VAL A 93 -11.20 -12.30 4.46
CA VAL A 93 -12.04 -11.95 5.60
C VAL A 93 -12.28 -10.44 5.67
N SER A 94 -13.10 -9.99 6.62
CA SER A 94 -13.19 -8.55 6.93
C SER A 94 -11.82 -8.03 7.36
N PRO A 95 -11.39 -6.84 6.88
CA PRO A 95 -10.07 -6.32 7.17
C PRO A 95 -9.86 -6.03 8.67
N VAL A 96 -8.68 -6.37 9.16
CA VAL A 96 -8.17 -6.02 10.50
C VAL A 96 -6.84 -5.31 10.31
N VAL A 97 -6.69 -4.10 10.86
CA VAL A 97 -5.55 -3.21 10.62
C VAL A 97 -4.22 -3.94 10.84
N ASP A 98 -3.96 -4.43 12.04
CA ASP A 98 -2.66 -5.02 12.39
C ASP A 98 -2.31 -6.31 11.62
N THR A 99 -3.31 -6.95 11.00
CA THR A 99 -3.12 -8.24 10.34
C THR A 99 -3.05 -8.14 8.82
N HIS A 100 -3.83 -7.22 8.24
CA HIS A 100 -4.08 -7.19 6.80
C HIS A 100 -3.51 -5.95 6.10
N GLU A 101 -2.75 -5.09 6.79
CA GLU A 101 -2.03 -3.99 6.15
C GLU A 101 -1.12 -4.51 5.04
N GLY A 102 -1.27 -3.94 3.83
CA GLY A 102 -0.57 -4.42 2.64
C GLY A 102 -1.01 -5.79 2.12
N ARG A 103 -1.97 -6.45 2.77
CA ARG A 103 -2.46 -7.78 2.46
C ARG A 103 -3.96 -7.78 2.22
N PHE A 104 -4.41 -7.03 1.24
CA PHE A 104 -5.82 -6.91 0.92
C PHE A 104 -6.09 -7.02 -0.58
N VAL A 105 -7.35 -7.23 -0.91
CA VAL A 105 -7.88 -7.30 -2.27
C VAL A 105 -9.09 -6.40 -2.41
N VAL A 106 -9.39 -5.96 -3.63
CA VAL A 106 -10.61 -5.24 -3.99
C VAL A 106 -11.44 -6.11 -4.91
N LEU A 107 -12.69 -6.38 -4.55
CA LEU A 107 -13.56 -7.27 -5.31
C LEU A 107 -13.86 -6.73 -6.71
N ALA A 108 -13.67 -7.56 -7.73
CA ALA A 108 -13.96 -7.24 -9.12
C ALA A 108 -15.42 -7.50 -9.51
N GLU A 109 -16.14 -8.27 -8.69
CA GLU A 109 -17.55 -8.65 -8.86
C GLU A 109 -18.20 -8.86 -7.49
N PRO A 110 -19.53 -8.88 -7.37
CA PRO A 110 -20.22 -9.28 -6.13
C PRO A 110 -19.89 -10.73 -5.78
N VAL A 111 -19.61 -11.02 -4.50
CA VAL A 111 -19.27 -12.36 -4.02
C VAL A 111 -20.06 -12.68 -2.76
N GLY A 112 -20.91 -13.69 -2.84
CA GLY A 112 -21.70 -14.18 -1.70
C GLY A 112 -20.80 -14.78 -0.61
N SER A 113 -21.31 -14.81 0.62
CA SER A 113 -20.63 -15.43 1.76
C SER A 113 -20.25 -16.89 1.48
N GLY A 114 -19.00 -17.28 1.73
CA GLY A 114 -18.46 -18.60 1.45
C GLY A 114 -18.29 -18.95 -0.03
N LYS A 115 -18.54 -18.02 -0.96
CA LYS A 115 -18.41 -18.22 -2.40
C LYS A 115 -17.08 -17.72 -2.92
N ILE A 116 -16.67 -18.28 -4.07
CA ILE A 116 -15.47 -17.86 -4.80
C ILE A 116 -15.87 -16.87 -5.88
N GLY A 117 -15.10 -15.79 -5.99
CA GLY A 117 -15.22 -14.77 -7.01
C GLY A 117 -13.86 -14.18 -7.37
N ARG A 118 -13.87 -13.11 -8.17
CA ARG A 118 -12.66 -12.44 -8.67
C ARG A 118 -12.38 -11.17 -7.89
N ALA A 119 -11.10 -10.91 -7.61
CA ALA A 119 -10.65 -9.70 -6.94
C ALA A 119 -9.34 -9.17 -7.53
N PHE A 120 -9.15 -7.87 -7.48
CA PHE A 120 -7.88 -7.21 -7.81
C PHE A 120 -6.93 -7.38 -6.62
N ALA A 121 -5.75 -7.94 -6.87
CA ALA A 121 -4.65 -8.07 -5.91
C ALA A 121 -3.43 -7.24 -6.31
N ALA A 122 -3.40 -6.71 -7.53
CA ALA A 122 -2.33 -5.88 -8.07
C ALA A 122 -2.86 -4.97 -9.18
N GLY A 123 -2.02 -4.06 -9.69
CA GLY A 123 -2.37 -3.18 -10.79
C GLY A 123 -3.23 -1.98 -10.38
N VAL A 124 -4.19 -1.60 -11.22
CA VAL A 124 -5.03 -0.41 -11.05
C VAL A 124 -6.49 -0.83 -10.91
N CYS A 125 -7.19 -0.28 -9.92
CA CYS A 125 -8.63 -0.49 -9.78
C CYS A 125 -9.33 0.73 -9.19
N ALA A 126 -10.66 0.78 -9.36
CA ALA A 126 -11.52 1.72 -8.66
C ALA A 126 -11.87 1.17 -7.27
N VAL A 127 -11.93 2.05 -6.27
CA VAL A 127 -12.31 1.72 -4.89
C VAL A 127 -12.84 2.98 -4.20
N LYS A 128 -13.61 2.82 -3.13
CA LYS A 128 -13.94 3.94 -2.25
C LYS A 128 -12.82 4.18 -1.25
N ILE A 129 -12.52 5.44 -1.00
CA ILE A 129 -11.55 5.87 0.02
C ILE A 129 -12.22 6.84 0.98
N ASN A 130 -11.78 6.86 2.22
CA ASN A 130 -12.21 7.82 3.23
C ASN A 130 -11.09 8.85 3.44
N VAL A 131 -11.38 10.11 3.10
CA VAL A 131 -10.45 11.25 3.27
C VAL A 131 -10.85 12.00 4.52
N ILE A 132 -10.02 11.95 5.55
CA ILE A 132 -10.27 12.65 6.82
C ILE A 132 -9.88 14.12 6.69
N ASP A 133 -8.70 14.37 6.15
CA ASP A 133 -8.15 15.72 5.95
C ASP A 133 -7.62 15.88 4.51
N GLU A 134 -8.12 16.89 3.81
CA GLU A 134 -7.70 17.18 2.44
C GLU A 134 -6.37 17.93 2.39
N THR A 135 -6.02 18.66 3.44
CA THR A 135 -4.79 19.47 3.50
C THR A 135 -3.52 18.61 3.58
N GLU A 136 -3.63 17.36 3.99
CA GLU A 136 -2.53 16.42 4.10
C GLU A 136 -2.04 15.84 2.75
N GLU A 137 -2.49 16.34 1.61
CA GLU A 137 -2.17 15.82 0.28
C GLU A 137 -2.29 14.27 0.20
N PRO A 138 -3.50 13.71 0.25
CA PRO A 138 -3.72 12.28 0.29
C PRO A 138 -3.10 11.59 -0.94
N ARG A 139 -2.07 10.79 -0.72
CA ARG A 139 -1.31 10.11 -1.77
C ARG A 139 -1.40 8.59 -1.68
N PHE A 140 -1.70 8.06 -0.51
CA PHE A 140 -1.74 6.62 -0.25
C PHE A 140 -3.01 6.21 0.47
N VAL A 141 -3.32 4.93 0.34
CA VAL A 141 -4.43 4.31 1.04
C VAL A 141 -4.00 2.98 1.65
N GLU A 142 -4.65 2.63 2.74
CA GLU A 142 -4.53 1.36 3.44
C GLU A 142 -5.91 0.87 3.88
N ILE A 143 -6.00 -0.37 4.35
CA ILE A 143 -7.26 -0.89 4.88
C ILE A 143 -7.77 -0.04 6.02
N ALA A 144 -9.11 0.12 6.08
CA ALA A 144 -9.81 0.68 7.21
C ALA A 144 -10.22 -0.43 8.19
N GLY A 145 -9.98 -0.22 9.47
CA GLY A 145 -10.32 -1.22 10.50
C GLY A 145 -11.82 -1.47 10.58
N GLY A 146 -12.24 -2.74 10.54
CA GLY A 146 -13.61 -3.17 10.75
C GLY A 146 -14.62 -2.83 9.64
N THR A 147 -14.18 -2.28 8.50
CA THR A 147 -15.06 -2.01 7.36
C THR A 147 -14.51 -2.60 6.06
N THR A 148 -15.40 -3.06 5.21
CA THR A 148 -15.10 -3.50 3.84
C THR A 148 -15.46 -2.45 2.80
N ALA A 149 -16.14 -1.38 3.21
CA ALA A 149 -16.76 -0.42 2.29
C ALA A 149 -15.77 0.54 1.63
N ASN A 150 -14.63 0.81 2.26
CA ASN A 150 -13.61 1.76 1.81
C ASN A 150 -12.23 1.42 2.36
N LEU A 151 -11.21 2.03 1.77
CA LEU A 151 -9.87 2.18 2.33
C LEU A 151 -9.75 3.52 3.04
N ASP A 152 -8.88 3.64 4.02
CA ASP A 152 -8.54 4.91 4.64
C ASP A 152 -7.34 5.55 3.93
N VAL A 153 -7.41 6.86 3.79
CA VAL A 153 -6.26 7.65 3.34
C VAL A 153 -5.24 7.71 4.47
N LYS A 154 -4.02 7.38 4.14
CA LYS A 154 -2.89 7.37 5.07
C LYS A 154 -1.70 8.11 4.44
N ARG A 155 -0.83 8.65 5.27
CA ARG A 155 0.46 9.20 4.80
C ARG A 155 1.36 8.12 4.23
N ARG A 156 1.23 6.91 4.72
CA ARG A 156 1.83 5.68 4.20
C ARG A 156 0.74 4.64 4.01
N GLY A 157 0.82 3.93 2.89
CA GLY A 157 -0.12 2.88 2.58
C GLY A 157 0.40 2.02 1.44
N SER A 158 -0.11 0.82 1.34
CA SER A 158 0.31 -0.19 0.36
C SER A 158 -0.19 0.09 -1.06
N ALA A 159 -1.14 1.03 -1.23
CA ALA A 159 -1.60 1.44 -2.54
C ALA A 159 -1.54 2.97 -2.72
N GLY A 160 -1.15 3.40 -3.91
CA GLY A 160 -1.06 4.82 -4.27
C GLY A 160 -2.33 5.32 -4.96
N ILE A 161 -2.80 6.50 -4.59
CA ILE A 161 -3.92 7.18 -5.25
C ILE A 161 -3.43 7.76 -6.59
N LEU A 162 -4.06 7.37 -7.69
CA LEU A 162 -3.81 7.93 -9.01
C LEU A 162 -4.77 9.08 -9.32
N TRP A 163 -6.00 8.94 -8.86
CA TRP A 163 -7.05 9.94 -9.04
C TRP A 163 -8.13 9.79 -7.96
N ARG A 164 -8.75 10.88 -7.54
CA ARG A 164 -9.90 10.90 -6.62
C ARG A 164 -10.83 12.06 -6.92
N VAL A 165 -12.05 11.98 -6.42
CA VAL A 165 -12.94 13.13 -6.28
C VAL A 165 -12.37 14.03 -5.17
N GLY A 166 -12.41 15.35 -5.32
CA GLY A 166 -11.93 16.27 -4.28
C GLY A 166 -12.84 16.33 -3.06
N GLY A 167 -12.33 16.86 -1.93
CA GLY A 167 -13.04 17.00 -0.68
C GLY A 167 -12.78 15.89 0.33
N THR A 168 -13.46 15.96 1.47
CA THR A 168 -13.36 15.01 2.59
C THR A 168 -14.49 13.97 2.56
N GLY A 169 -14.35 12.92 3.39
CA GLY A 169 -15.33 11.83 3.52
C GLY A 169 -15.10 10.68 2.54
N VAL A 170 -16.09 9.79 2.47
CA VAL A 170 -16.02 8.59 1.62
C VAL A 170 -16.32 8.95 0.17
N GLN A 171 -15.38 8.69 -0.72
CA GLN A 171 -15.46 9.06 -2.13
C GLN A 171 -14.80 8.02 -3.04
N TRP A 172 -15.11 8.09 -4.33
CA TRP A 172 -14.47 7.23 -5.33
C TRP A 172 -13.05 7.69 -5.65
N ALA A 173 -12.17 6.71 -5.81
CA ALA A 173 -10.81 6.91 -6.26
C ALA A 173 -10.37 5.80 -7.22
N VAL A 174 -9.30 6.08 -7.95
CA VAL A 174 -8.54 5.10 -8.72
C VAL A 174 -7.21 4.92 -8.00
N ILE A 175 -6.92 3.71 -7.60
CA ILE A 175 -5.70 3.35 -6.88
C ILE A 175 -4.81 2.42 -7.71
N ARG A 176 -3.53 2.39 -7.38
CA ARG A 176 -2.57 1.43 -7.89
C ARG A 176 -1.97 0.65 -6.73
N PHE A 177 -2.16 -0.68 -6.75
CA PHE A 177 -1.50 -1.61 -5.83
C PHE A 177 0.01 -1.67 -6.05
N GLY A 178 0.73 -2.15 -5.05
CA GLY A 178 2.12 -2.53 -5.18
C GLY A 178 3.09 -1.37 -5.27
N LYS A 179 2.70 -0.18 -4.82
CA LYS A 179 3.69 0.85 -4.55
C LYS A 179 4.42 0.45 -3.27
N PRO A 180 5.77 0.32 -3.30
CA PRO A 180 6.51 0.14 -2.07
C PRO A 180 6.14 1.29 -1.15
N ILE A 181 5.88 1.00 0.12
CA ILE A 181 5.73 2.03 1.16
C ILE A 181 7.01 2.86 1.08
N PRO A 182 6.97 4.09 0.58
CA PRO A 182 8.18 4.88 0.58
C PRO A 182 8.54 5.06 2.04
N LEU A 183 9.75 4.71 2.41
CA LEU A 183 10.32 5.19 3.66
C LEU A 183 10.35 6.71 3.52
N HIS A 184 9.32 7.38 4.00
CA HIS A 184 9.30 8.84 4.06
C HIS A 184 10.21 9.23 5.21
N VAL A 185 11.44 9.53 4.86
CA VAL A 185 12.39 10.16 5.74
C VAL A 185 12.25 11.65 5.52
N PHE A 186 11.93 12.36 6.58
CA PHE A 186 11.75 13.81 6.56
C PHE A 186 12.95 14.47 7.22
N PRO A 187 13.59 15.46 6.59
CA PRO A 187 14.58 16.28 7.26
C PRO A 187 13.91 17.06 8.39
N VAL A 188 14.56 17.13 9.52
CA VAL A 188 14.09 17.86 10.70
C VAL A 188 15.16 18.81 11.18
N ASN A 189 14.72 19.93 11.73
CA ASN A 189 15.57 20.87 12.46
C ASN A 189 15.13 20.85 13.92
N LEU A 190 16.08 20.62 14.83
CA LEU A 190 15.83 20.52 16.28
C LEU A 190 16.05 21.85 16.98
N SER A 191 15.24 22.08 17.99
CA SER A 191 15.42 23.18 18.94
C SER A 191 15.20 22.72 20.37
N GLN A 192 16.03 23.15 21.29
CA GLN A 192 15.84 22.88 22.68
C GLN A 192 14.63 23.63 23.21
N SER A 193 13.67 22.90 23.78
CA SER A 193 12.42 23.44 24.32
C SER A 193 12.47 23.63 25.84
N GLY A 194 13.42 23.00 26.52
CA GLY A 194 13.59 23.11 27.98
C GLY A 194 14.81 22.33 28.46
N GLY A 195 15.05 22.36 29.76
CA GLY A 195 16.14 21.67 30.40
C GLY A 195 17.52 22.28 30.10
N SER A 196 18.56 21.59 30.57
CA SER A 196 19.97 21.94 30.31
C SER A 196 20.71 20.75 29.73
N GLN A 197 21.54 21.02 28.72
CA GLN A 197 22.41 19.99 28.16
C GLN A 197 23.51 19.65 29.17
N GLY A 198 23.79 18.37 29.36
CA GLY A 198 24.80 17.91 30.34
C GLY A 198 24.36 17.89 31.79
N ASP A 199 23.14 18.29 32.13
CA ASP A 199 22.57 18.20 33.47
C ASP A 199 21.73 16.93 33.61
N GLU A 200 22.11 16.02 34.46
CA GLU A 200 21.37 14.78 34.73
C GLU A 200 20.07 14.98 35.48
N SER A 201 20.00 16.03 36.29
CA SER A 201 18.82 16.34 37.13
C SER A 201 17.76 17.14 36.39
N TYR A 202 18.15 17.84 35.31
CA TYR A 202 17.27 18.64 34.46
C TYR A 202 17.60 18.45 32.99
N ALA A 203 17.38 17.24 32.51
CA ALA A 203 17.71 16.85 31.15
C ALA A 203 17.07 17.75 30.08
N ALA A 204 17.82 18.08 29.05
CA ALA A 204 17.31 18.86 27.93
C ALA A 204 16.14 18.16 27.23
N SER A 205 15.07 18.90 26.97
CA SER A 205 13.95 18.50 26.13
C SER A 205 14.03 19.23 24.80
N TRP A 206 13.54 18.59 23.76
CA TRP A 206 13.68 19.03 22.38
C TRP A 206 12.35 18.99 21.64
N THR A 207 12.16 19.96 20.77
CA THR A 207 11.12 19.94 19.74
C THR A 207 11.80 20.04 18.38
N TYR A 208 11.11 19.62 17.34
CA TYR A 208 11.63 19.73 16.00
C TYR A 208 10.57 20.12 14.99
N ASN A 209 11.03 20.81 13.94
CA ASN A 209 10.27 21.15 12.78
C ASN A 209 10.56 20.11 11.68
N VAL A 210 9.53 19.68 10.99
CA VAL A 210 9.61 18.66 9.94
C VAL A 210 9.42 19.33 8.59
N TYR A 211 10.27 19.00 7.64
CA TYR A 211 10.28 19.60 6.32
C TYR A 211 10.08 18.55 5.21
N ASP A 212 9.44 18.96 4.12
CA ASP A 212 9.39 18.15 2.91
C ASP A 212 10.76 18.11 2.23
N ILE A 213 11.24 16.91 1.92
CA ILE A 213 12.59 16.70 1.37
C ILE A 213 12.76 17.29 -0.04
N LYS A 214 11.68 17.51 -0.79
CA LYS A 214 11.73 18.01 -2.16
C LYS A 214 11.56 19.51 -2.25
N SER A 215 10.57 20.03 -1.56
CA SER A 215 10.21 21.45 -1.60
C SER A 215 10.89 22.27 -0.51
N GLY A 216 11.38 21.64 0.56
CA GLY A 216 11.86 22.31 1.75
C GLY A 216 10.74 22.99 2.55
N ALA A 217 9.46 22.75 2.20
CA ALA A 217 8.33 23.35 2.89
C ALA A 217 8.20 22.78 4.31
N LEU A 218 7.85 23.64 5.27
CA LEU A 218 7.53 23.22 6.63
C LEU A 218 6.23 22.40 6.61
N LEU A 219 6.29 21.15 7.06
CA LEU A 219 5.14 20.25 7.14
C LEU A 219 4.52 20.28 8.54
N GLU A 220 5.36 20.18 9.57
CA GLU A 220 4.92 20.23 10.96
C GLU A 220 5.91 21.04 11.80
N SER A 221 5.41 21.72 12.81
CA SER A 221 6.22 22.56 13.71
C SER A 221 6.09 22.08 15.16
N SER A 222 7.17 22.26 15.91
CA SER A 222 7.21 22.01 17.37
C SER A 222 6.77 20.57 17.73
N VAL A 223 7.14 19.59 16.92
CA VAL A 223 6.83 18.19 17.18
C VAL A 223 7.65 17.70 18.36
N ASP A 224 6.98 17.08 19.34
CA ASP A 224 7.59 16.42 20.50
C ASP A 224 7.11 14.95 20.57
N PRO A 225 7.59 14.07 19.68
CA PRO A 225 7.14 12.70 19.66
C PRO A 225 7.79 11.81 20.71
N THR A 226 8.87 12.28 21.33
CA THR A 226 9.56 11.56 22.41
C THR A 226 10.17 12.54 23.38
N SER A 227 10.14 12.22 24.65
CA SER A 227 10.75 13.01 25.73
C SER A 227 12.27 13.18 25.61
N SER A 228 12.91 12.59 24.60
CA SER A 228 14.35 12.76 24.37
C SER A 228 14.69 12.45 22.91
N PRO A 229 15.36 13.35 22.16
CA PRO A 229 15.93 13.05 20.85
C PRO A 229 17.03 12.00 20.93
N HIS A 230 17.54 11.72 22.15
CA HIS A 230 18.61 10.76 22.45
C HIS A 230 18.08 9.47 23.03
N LYS A 231 17.07 8.86 22.44
CA LYS A 231 16.56 7.59 22.92
C LYS A 231 17.64 6.51 23.11
N TRP A 232 18.75 6.60 22.38
CA TRP A 232 19.81 5.60 22.33
C TRP A 232 21.17 6.08 22.86
N LYS A 233 21.36 7.39 23.03
CA LYS A 233 22.57 7.99 23.57
C LYS A 233 22.22 9.02 24.62
N ARG A 234 22.76 8.86 25.81
CA ARG A 234 22.78 9.91 26.83
C ARG A 234 24.10 10.67 26.64
N PRO A 235 24.08 11.99 26.49
CA PRO A 235 25.31 12.75 26.53
C PRO A 235 26.00 12.52 27.86
N SER A 236 27.28 12.29 27.86
CA SER A 236 28.07 12.28 29.08
C SER A 236 28.03 13.68 29.72
N ILE A 237 28.09 13.74 31.03
CA ILE A 237 28.17 15.02 31.78
C ILE A 237 29.26 15.91 31.13
N GLY A 238 28.91 17.13 30.81
CA GLY A 238 29.82 18.09 30.16
C GLY A 238 29.87 18.05 28.66
N GLN A 239 29.16 17.16 28.00
CA GLN A 239 29.02 17.16 26.53
C GLN A 239 27.81 17.99 26.09
N MET A 240 28.06 19.00 25.27
CA MET A 240 27.00 19.74 24.61
C MET A 240 26.70 19.08 23.27
N ILE A 241 25.42 18.99 22.92
CA ILE A 241 24.94 18.47 21.65
C ILE A 241 24.38 19.64 20.86
N ALA A 242 25.00 19.94 19.74
CA ALA A 242 24.41 20.83 18.73
C ALA A 242 23.71 19.94 17.70
N ALA A 243 22.43 19.67 17.90
CA ALA A 243 21.63 18.91 16.96
C ALA A 243 20.79 19.87 16.13
N ASP A 244 21.40 20.40 15.07
CA ASP A 244 20.70 21.29 14.13
C ASP A 244 19.90 20.51 13.11
N PHE A 245 20.26 19.25 12.86
CA PHE A 245 19.76 18.47 11.74
C PHE A 245 19.57 17.00 12.10
N GLY A 246 18.50 16.42 11.57
CA GLY A 246 18.19 15.01 11.74
C GLY A 246 17.21 14.51 10.70
N TYR A 247 16.80 13.26 10.86
CA TYR A 247 15.73 12.64 10.05
C TYR A 247 14.68 12.02 10.94
N ALA A 248 13.42 12.29 10.62
CA ALA A 248 12.27 11.66 11.23
C ALA A 248 11.54 10.76 10.23
N HIS A 249 10.79 9.80 10.75
CA HIS A 249 9.91 8.93 9.99
C HIS A 249 8.62 8.68 10.78
N TYR A 250 7.55 8.33 10.08
CA TYR A 250 6.32 7.91 10.74
C TYR A 250 6.44 6.47 11.22
N GLN A 251 5.96 6.20 12.40
CA GLN A 251 5.84 4.88 13.02
C GLN A 251 4.43 4.74 13.59
N ASP A 252 3.87 3.53 13.56
CA ASP A 252 2.61 3.22 14.24
C ASP A 252 2.71 3.51 15.74
N ASP A 253 1.69 4.15 16.32
CA ASP A 253 1.64 4.51 17.73
C ASP A 253 1.10 3.39 18.64
N GLY A 254 0.76 2.22 18.03
CA GLY A 254 0.17 1.07 18.72
C GLY A 254 -1.34 1.20 18.97
N SER A 255 -1.97 2.29 18.53
CA SER A 255 -3.42 2.51 18.64
C SER A 255 -4.12 2.65 17.29
N GLY A 256 -3.41 2.35 16.19
CA GLY A 256 -3.89 2.51 14.81
C GLY A 256 -3.69 3.92 14.25
N GLY A 257 -3.01 4.80 14.99
CA GLY A 257 -2.51 6.10 14.54
C GLY A 257 -1.06 6.02 14.08
N GLU A 258 -0.58 7.09 13.45
CA GLU A 258 0.81 7.26 13.09
C GLU A 258 1.43 8.40 13.89
N GLN A 259 2.59 8.17 14.49
CA GLN A 259 3.38 9.19 15.16
C GLN A 259 4.70 9.42 14.43
N LEU A 260 5.17 10.65 14.47
CA LEU A 260 6.49 10.98 13.96
C LEU A 260 7.56 10.61 14.97
N VAL A 261 8.55 9.83 14.55
CA VAL A 261 9.66 9.38 15.38
C VAL A 261 10.98 9.88 14.82
N LEU A 262 11.79 10.45 15.67
CA LEU A 262 13.15 10.85 15.29
C LEU A 262 14.05 9.61 15.17
N GLY A 263 14.46 9.29 13.95
CA GLY A 263 15.28 8.11 13.65
C GLY A 263 16.77 8.36 13.75
N TRP A 264 17.21 9.56 13.44
CA TRP A 264 18.63 9.94 13.48
C TRP A 264 18.79 11.45 13.64
N ILE A 265 19.81 11.86 14.37
CA ILE A 265 20.24 13.24 14.54
C ILE A 265 21.75 13.38 14.30
N ASN A 266 22.16 14.53 13.83
CA ASN A 266 23.58 14.87 13.79
C ASN A 266 24.02 15.37 15.18
N GLU A 267 24.86 14.58 15.85
CA GLU A 267 25.45 14.95 17.12
C GLU A 267 26.84 15.57 16.86
N MET A 268 26.99 16.82 17.17
CA MET A 268 28.31 17.44 17.23
C MET A 268 28.76 17.47 18.69
N VAL A 269 29.87 16.83 18.96
CA VAL A 269 30.56 16.98 20.24
C VAL A 269 31.27 18.32 20.19
N ASP A 270 30.94 19.19 21.15
CA ASP A 270 31.62 20.49 21.27
C ASP A 270 33.11 20.27 21.56
N GLN A 271 33.97 20.67 20.64
CA GLN A 271 35.41 20.48 20.78
C GLN A 271 36.05 21.45 21.80
N GLU A 272 35.36 22.50 22.21
CA GLU A 272 35.87 23.45 23.21
C GLU A 272 36.12 22.84 24.60
N ALA A 273 35.45 21.72 24.93
CA ALA A 273 35.70 21.03 26.20
C ALA A 273 37.04 20.27 26.27
N CYS A 274 37.73 20.11 25.15
CA CYS A 274 39.00 19.38 25.12
C CYS A 274 40.24 20.27 25.30
N GLU A 275 40.13 21.58 25.22
CA GLU A 275 41.30 22.49 25.26
C GLU A 275 41.66 23.05 26.64
N THR A 276 40.89 22.79 27.68
CA THR A 276 41.13 23.33 29.02
C THR A 276 41.83 22.38 30.01
N SER A 277 42.31 21.22 29.57
CA SER A 277 43.30 20.49 30.39
C SER A 277 44.70 21.06 30.12
N GLY A 278 44.98 22.20 30.76
CA GLY A 278 46.25 22.86 30.64
C GLY A 278 47.40 21.95 31.01
N TYR A 279 48.37 21.90 30.13
CA TYR A 279 49.72 21.60 30.55
C TYR A 279 50.18 22.73 31.49
N GLY A 280 50.01 22.49 32.80
CA GLY A 280 50.68 23.27 33.86
C GLY A 280 52.10 22.81 33.90
N THR A 281 53.01 23.75 33.68
CA THR A 281 54.45 23.66 33.91
C THR A 281 54.80 23.36 35.34
#